data_de9152ec964cdbe17c7d2f8301486ff1
#
_entry.id   de9152ec964cdbe17c7d2f8301486ff1
#
_cell.length_a   1.000
_cell.length_b   1.000
_cell.length_c   1.000
_cell.angle_alpha   90.00
_cell.angle_beta   90.00
_cell.angle_gamma   90.00
#
_symmetry.space_group_name_H-M   'P 1'
#
loop_
_entity.id
_entity.type
_entity.pdbx_description
1 polymer ?
#
loop_
_entity_poly.entity_id
_entity_poly.type
_entity_poly.pdbx_seq_one_letter_code
_entity_poly.pdbx_strand_id
1 'polypeptide(L)'
;MNKNIYTPSQSIQKSYLRQPVPLEELESFRSYLKILLNSLCADDIEETNKGRVKTFLEQTLWPSKDYEINASGQTDLTIKDKNLDKNVVLFEFKKINSSEMVTKEELAKKSMFEIVLYYILEEFENKNTDIKHLIISDGYQYFIFEKGLFWDFFGKDKKFVQSVLSSEHTNSEKRNYIYSQIIKPKVEAIKNKMSFTYIDLHTFINNIDDERLLAKAKFKALYKLFSPIHLLKLPFSEDHNTLNKKFYTELLYIMGLE
;
A
#
# COMPACT_ATOMS: atom_id res chain seq x y z
N MET A 1 1.10 -22.47 10.00
CA MET A 1 1.06 -20.99 9.85
C MET A 1 2.05 -20.61 8.79
N ASN A 2 1.60 -19.98 7.71
CA ASN A 2 2.49 -19.45 6.67
C ASN A 2 3.35 -18.35 7.32
N LYS A 3 4.67 -18.58 7.44
CA LYS A 3 5.61 -17.66 8.10
C LYS A 3 5.77 -16.30 7.40
N ASN A 4 5.15 -16.15 6.25
CA ASN A 4 5.32 -14.99 5.36
C ASN A 4 4.13 -14.02 5.36
N ILE A 5 3.10 -14.26 6.19
CA ILE A 5 1.92 -13.37 6.29
C ILE A 5 1.99 -12.64 7.62
N TYR A 6 2.05 -11.33 7.56
CA TYR A 6 2.08 -10.45 8.73
C TYR A 6 0.70 -9.85 8.99
N THR A 7 0.36 -9.71 10.27
CA THR A 7 -0.75 -8.86 10.71
C THR A 7 -0.33 -7.39 10.68
N PRO A 8 -1.27 -6.41 10.66
CA PRO A 8 -0.93 -5.00 10.78
C PRO A 8 0.04 -4.67 11.91
N SER A 9 -0.21 -5.23 13.10
CA SER A 9 0.65 -4.97 14.27
C SER A 9 2.07 -5.54 14.16
N GLN A 10 2.30 -6.52 13.28
CA GLN A 10 3.62 -7.10 13.04
C GLN A 10 4.43 -6.34 11.99
N SER A 11 3.77 -5.66 11.06
CA SER A 11 4.42 -4.90 9.99
C SER A 11 4.71 -3.45 10.35
N ILE A 12 3.92 -2.86 11.24
CA ILE A 12 4.10 -1.47 11.67
C ILE A 12 5.31 -1.37 12.62
N GLN A 13 6.12 -0.33 12.41
CA GLN A 13 7.27 -0.03 13.28
C GLN A 13 6.82 0.05 14.76
N LYS A 14 7.53 -0.63 15.66
CA LYS A 14 7.13 -0.76 17.07
C LYS A 14 6.99 0.58 17.81
N SER A 15 7.87 1.53 17.54
CA SER A 15 7.79 2.89 18.09
C SER A 15 6.49 3.58 17.67
N TYR A 16 6.17 3.56 16.39
CA TYR A 16 4.92 4.13 15.86
C TYR A 16 3.68 3.38 16.36
N LEU A 17 3.74 2.04 16.45
CA LEU A 17 2.62 1.24 16.94
C LEU A 17 2.22 1.60 18.37
N ARG A 18 3.19 1.96 19.23
CA ARG A 18 2.97 2.32 20.64
C ARG A 18 2.41 3.72 20.85
N GLN A 19 2.52 4.59 19.85
CA GLN A 19 2.02 5.96 19.97
C GLN A 19 0.51 5.99 20.17
N PRO A 20 0.00 6.87 21.02
CA PRO A 20 -1.43 7.13 21.06
C PRO A 20 -1.88 7.73 19.72
N VAL A 21 -3.11 7.44 19.34
CA VAL A 21 -3.79 8.12 18.24
C VAL A 21 -4.86 9.01 18.88
N PRO A 22 -4.97 10.29 18.51
CA PRO A 22 -6.02 11.15 18.99
C PRO A 22 -7.41 10.54 18.79
N LEU A 23 -8.27 10.67 19.78
CA LEU A 23 -9.60 10.06 19.73
C LEU A 23 -10.42 10.57 18.54
N GLU A 24 -10.37 11.87 18.29
CA GLU A 24 -11.05 12.54 17.17
C GLU A 24 -10.65 11.93 15.81
N GLU A 25 -9.36 11.63 15.63
CA GLU A 25 -8.88 11.00 14.40
C GLU A 25 -9.40 9.56 14.24
N LEU A 26 -9.46 8.80 15.34
CA LEU A 26 -10.03 7.45 15.34
C LEU A 26 -11.53 7.46 15.08
N GLU A 27 -12.26 8.42 15.63
CA GLU A 27 -13.69 8.59 15.39
C GLU A 27 -13.99 8.97 13.93
N SER A 28 -13.24 9.92 13.39
CA SER A 28 -13.30 10.29 11.99
C SER A 28 -13.01 9.09 11.08
N PHE A 29 -11.91 8.39 11.34
CA PHE A 29 -11.54 7.19 10.59
C PHE A 29 -12.62 6.10 10.66
N ARG A 30 -13.19 5.85 11.86
CA ARG A 30 -14.31 4.90 12.03
C ARG A 30 -15.52 5.29 11.20
N SER A 31 -15.87 6.57 11.20
CA SER A 31 -17.03 7.08 10.48
C SER A 31 -16.89 6.87 8.96
N TYR A 32 -15.75 7.22 8.39
CA TYR A 32 -15.48 7.00 6.97
C TYR A 32 -15.29 5.52 6.62
N LEU A 33 -14.69 4.73 7.51
CA LEU A 33 -14.62 3.28 7.32
C LEU A 33 -16.00 2.65 7.28
N LYS A 34 -16.94 3.09 8.15
CA LYS A 34 -18.32 2.64 8.12
C LYS A 34 -19.00 2.98 6.79
N ILE A 35 -18.79 4.20 6.29
CA ILE A 35 -19.31 4.61 4.97
C ILE A 35 -18.75 3.70 3.87
N LEU A 36 -17.43 3.46 3.87
CA LEU A 36 -16.80 2.55 2.92
C LEU A 36 -17.43 1.16 2.98
N LEU A 37 -17.45 0.52 4.16
CA LEU A 37 -17.95 -0.84 4.34
C LEU A 37 -19.41 -1.00 3.92
N ASN A 38 -20.25 0.01 4.17
CA ASN A 38 -21.67 -0.01 3.76
C ASN A 38 -21.87 0.27 2.26
N SER A 39 -20.89 0.87 1.60
CA SER A 39 -20.99 1.22 0.18
C SER A 39 -20.40 0.16 -0.75
N LEU A 40 -19.41 -0.62 -0.31
CA LEU A 40 -18.79 -1.66 -1.13
C LEU A 40 -19.81 -2.72 -1.55
N CYS A 41 -19.88 -3.01 -2.85
CA CYS A 41 -20.85 -3.94 -3.41
C CYS A 41 -20.21 -4.84 -4.48
N ALA A 42 -20.42 -6.15 -4.36
CA ALA A 42 -19.87 -7.14 -5.29
C ALA A 42 -20.52 -7.06 -6.69
N ASP A 43 -21.73 -6.52 -6.79
CA ASP A 43 -22.43 -6.38 -8.07
C ASP A 43 -21.94 -5.16 -8.86
N ASP A 44 -21.31 -4.19 -8.19
CA ASP A 44 -20.75 -3.01 -8.84
C ASP A 44 -19.52 -3.36 -9.70
N ILE A 45 -19.25 -2.49 -10.67
CA ILE A 45 -18.01 -2.57 -11.45
C ILE A 45 -16.82 -2.18 -10.58
N GLU A 46 -15.65 -2.66 -10.95
CA GLU A 46 -14.38 -2.43 -10.25
C GLU A 46 -14.11 -0.95 -9.98
N GLU A 47 -14.29 -0.10 -11.00
CA GLU A 47 -14.08 1.34 -10.92
C GLU A 47 -14.91 2.03 -9.83
N THR A 48 -16.15 1.58 -9.61
CA THR A 48 -17.03 2.14 -8.58
C THR A 48 -16.49 1.87 -7.18
N ASN A 49 -16.10 0.62 -6.89
CA ASN A 49 -15.54 0.24 -5.59
C ASN A 49 -14.15 0.87 -5.38
N LYS A 50 -13.34 0.96 -6.42
CA LYS A 50 -12.05 1.68 -6.41
C LYS A 50 -12.23 3.16 -6.05
N GLY A 51 -13.23 3.83 -6.63
CA GLY A 51 -13.58 5.22 -6.30
C GLY A 51 -13.97 5.41 -4.83
N ARG A 52 -14.69 4.45 -4.23
CA ARG A 52 -15.05 4.47 -2.80
C ARG A 52 -13.82 4.34 -1.89
N VAL A 53 -12.88 3.45 -2.24
CA VAL A 53 -11.61 3.31 -1.52
C VAL A 53 -10.77 4.58 -1.64
N LYS A 54 -10.68 5.18 -2.84
CA LYS A 54 -10.03 6.47 -3.04
C LYS A 54 -10.61 7.53 -2.10
N THR A 55 -11.93 7.71 -2.11
CA THR A 55 -12.62 8.70 -1.26
C THR A 55 -12.34 8.45 0.22
N PHE A 56 -12.37 7.20 0.68
CA PHE A 56 -12.05 6.84 2.06
C PHE A 56 -10.64 7.28 2.44
N LEU A 57 -9.65 7.01 1.63
CA LEU A 57 -8.26 7.40 1.88
C LEU A 57 -8.10 8.93 1.92
N GLU A 58 -8.69 9.65 0.96
CA GLU A 58 -8.64 11.11 0.87
C GLU A 58 -9.30 11.80 2.07
N GLN A 59 -10.42 11.26 2.54
CA GLN A 59 -11.17 11.86 3.64
C GLN A 59 -10.62 11.51 5.03
N THR A 60 -9.66 10.59 5.12
CA THR A 60 -9.15 10.13 6.42
C THR A 60 -7.68 10.45 6.64
N LEU A 61 -6.79 9.85 5.87
CA LEU A 61 -5.37 9.75 6.21
C LEU A 61 -4.46 10.51 5.25
N TRP A 62 -4.96 10.87 4.06
CA TRP A 62 -4.14 11.40 2.98
C TRP A 62 -4.57 12.83 2.62
N PRO A 63 -4.08 13.85 3.36
CA PRO A 63 -4.48 15.23 3.14
C PRO A 63 -4.10 15.70 1.73
N SER A 64 -5.07 16.26 1.02
CA SER A 64 -4.92 16.69 -0.37
C SER A 64 -3.90 17.80 -0.60
N LYS A 65 -3.47 18.50 0.45
CA LYS A 65 -2.39 19.48 0.34
C LYS A 65 -1.03 18.84 0.06
N ASP A 66 -0.78 17.64 0.61
CA ASP A 66 0.51 16.96 0.55
C ASP A 66 0.50 15.79 -0.45
N TYR A 67 -0.67 15.19 -0.67
CA TYR A 67 -0.82 13.98 -1.47
C TYR A 67 -1.92 14.11 -2.52
N GLU A 68 -1.80 13.32 -3.56
CA GLU A 68 -2.80 13.16 -4.60
C GLU A 68 -3.06 11.67 -4.82
N ILE A 69 -4.33 11.27 -4.77
CA ILE A 69 -4.72 9.89 -5.05
C ILE A 69 -5.33 9.82 -6.45
N ASN A 70 -4.60 9.24 -7.38
CA ASN A 70 -4.98 9.13 -8.78
C ASN A 70 -5.53 7.75 -9.11
N ALA A 71 -6.63 7.73 -9.84
CA ALA A 71 -7.25 6.52 -10.39
C ALA A 71 -7.13 6.50 -11.92
N SER A 72 -6.09 7.12 -12.48
CA SER A 72 -5.87 7.23 -13.92
C SER A 72 -4.46 6.80 -14.28
N GLY A 73 -4.30 6.23 -15.47
CA GLY A 73 -3.02 5.78 -15.98
C GLY A 73 -2.93 4.28 -16.17
N GLN A 74 -1.72 3.75 -16.12
CA GLN A 74 -1.46 2.31 -16.28
C GLN A 74 -1.74 1.51 -15.00
N THR A 75 -1.68 2.16 -13.84
CA THR A 75 -2.00 1.62 -12.52
C THR A 75 -3.43 1.94 -12.14
N ASP A 76 -4.09 1.04 -11.40
CA ASP A 76 -5.48 1.25 -11.01
C ASP A 76 -5.67 2.42 -10.06
N LEU A 77 -4.77 2.54 -9.07
CA LEU A 77 -4.77 3.64 -8.13
C LEU A 77 -3.34 3.90 -7.65
N THR A 78 -2.98 5.16 -7.54
CA THR A 78 -1.67 5.57 -7.01
C THR A 78 -1.82 6.62 -5.93
N ILE A 79 -0.92 6.60 -4.95
CA ILE A 79 -0.71 7.74 -4.07
C ILE A 79 0.56 8.43 -4.51
N LYS A 80 0.41 9.70 -4.89
CA LYS A 80 1.49 10.58 -5.31
C LYS A 80 1.84 11.56 -4.19
N ASP A 81 3.10 11.65 -3.85
CA ASP A 81 3.62 12.71 -3.00
C ASP A 81 3.84 13.97 -3.85
N LYS A 82 3.15 15.06 -3.51
CA LYS A 82 3.20 16.32 -4.28
C LYS A 82 4.53 17.05 -4.13
N ASN A 83 5.23 16.85 -3.01
CA ASN A 83 6.53 17.47 -2.80
C ASN A 83 7.62 16.80 -3.64
N LEU A 84 7.54 15.48 -3.81
CA LEU A 84 8.46 14.71 -4.63
C LEU A 84 8.04 14.68 -6.11
N ASP A 85 6.78 14.99 -6.42
CA ASP A 85 6.15 14.80 -7.73
C ASP A 85 6.25 13.35 -8.23
N LYS A 86 6.16 12.36 -7.30
CA LYS A 86 6.37 10.93 -7.56
C LYS A 86 5.27 10.07 -6.96
N ASN A 87 4.93 8.97 -7.66
CA ASN A 87 4.10 7.91 -7.11
C ASN A 87 4.88 7.17 -6.02
N VAL A 88 4.32 7.12 -4.82
CA VAL A 88 4.98 6.52 -3.64
C VAL A 88 4.30 5.23 -3.16
N VAL A 89 3.04 5.02 -3.52
CA VAL A 89 2.31 3.76 -3.33
C VAL A 89 1.56 3.43 -4.61
N LEU A 90 1.68 2.18 -5.05
CA LEU A 90 0.96 1.65 -6.20
C LEU A 90 -0.11 0.68 -5.74
N PHE A 91 -1.29 0.75 -6.36
CA PHE A 91 -2.36 -0.20 -6.12
C PHE A 91 -2.73 -0.93 -7.41
N GLU A 92 -3.04 -2.19 -7.24
CA GLU A 92 -3.83 -3.00 -8.16
C GLU A 92 -5.16 -3.30 -7.51
N PHE A 93 -6.26 -3.04 -8.20
CA PHE A 93 -7.60 -3.25 -7.69
C PHE A 93 -8.31 -4.35 -8.49
N LYS A 94 -9.14 -5.13 -7.84
CA LYS A 94 -9.95 -6.15 -8.49
C LYS A 94 -11.39 -6.08 -8.01
N LYS A 95 -12.30 -6.46 -8.89
CA LYS A 95 -13.70 -6.64 -8.51
C LYS A 95 -13.79 -7.60 -7.31
N ILE A 96 -14.68 -7.31 -6.38
CA ILE A 96 -14.96 -8.16 -5.22
C ILE A 96 -15.33 -9.58 -5.72
N ASN A 97 -14.75 -10.60 -5.10
CA ASN A 97 -14.88 -12.01 -5.46
C ASN A 97 -14.31 -12.38 -6.85
N SER A 98 -13.44 -11.56 -7.43
CA SER A 98 -12.78 -11.89 -8.69
C SER A 98 -11.84 -13.08 -8.54
N SER A 99 -11.87 -14.02 -9.49
CA SER A 99 -10.91 -15.12 -9.57
C SER A 99 -9.49 -14.66 -9.92
N GLU A 100 -9.32 -13.42 -10.37
CA GLU A 100 -8.05 -12.78 -10.69
C GLU A 100 -7.35 -12.20 -9.44
N MET A 101 -8.09 -12.06 -8.32
CA MET A 101 -7.56 -11.57 -7.05
C MET A 101 -6.64 -12.61 -6.41
N VAL A 102 -5.51 -12.16 -5.86
CA VAL A 102 -4.62 -12.99 -5.03
C VAL A 102 -5.35 -13.50 -3.78
N THR A 103 -4.91 -14.63 -3.27
CA THR A 103 -5.35 -15.16 -1.98
C THR A 103 -4.13 -15.40 -1.08
N LYS A 104 -4.36 -15.68 0.20
CA LYS A 104 -3.26 -16.03 1.14
C LYS A 104 -2.52 -17.31 0.72
N GLU A 105 -3.21 -18.19 0.04
CA GLU A 105 -2.71 -19.49 -0.43
C GLU A 105 -2.08 -19.39 -1.82
N GLU A 106 -2.56 -18.45 -2.66
CA GLU A 106 -2.14 -18.36 -4.07
C GLU A 106 -1.91 -16.92 -4.51
N LEU A 107 -0.64 -16.57 -4.66
CA LEU A 107 -0.20 -15.27 -5.16
C LEU A 107 -0.05 -15.22 -6.69
N ALA A 108 0.03 -16.35 -7.38
CA ALA A 108 0.20 -16.37 -8.84
C ALA A 108 -1.14 -16.15 -9.56
N LYS A 109 -1.73 -15.00 -9.34
CA LYS A 109 -2.96 -14.52 -9.95
C LYS A 109 -2.69 -13.27 -10.79
N LYS A 110 -3.64 -12.92 -11.66
CA LYS A 110 -3.49 -11.79 -12.59
C LYS A 110 -3.19 -10.47 -11.87
N SER A 111 -3.85 -10.19 -10.74
CA SER A 111 -3.57 -8.99 -9.94
C SER A 111 -2.10 -8.87 -9.50
N MET A 112 -1.43 -10.00 -9.18
CA MET A 112 0.01 -9.99 -8.92
C MET A 112 0.83 -9.71 -10.18
N PHE A 113 0.40 -10.21 -11.34
CA PHE A 113 1.15 -9.98 -12.58
C PHE A 113 1.05 -8.51 -13.01
N GLU A 114 -0.11 -7.90 -12.83
CA GLU A 114 -0.37 -6.49 -13.11
C GLU A 114 0.45 -5.58 -12.20
N ILE A 115 0.44 -5.79 -10.89
CA ILE A 115 1.21 -4.95 -9.97
C ILE A 115 2.74 -5.11 -10.19
N VAL A 116 3.21 -6.29 -10.60
CA VAL A 116 4.63 -6.51 -10.97
C VAL A 116 4.98 -5.72 -12.23
N LEU A 117 4.10 -5.73 -13.26
CA LEU A 117 4.31 -4.91 -14.45
C LEU A 117 4.38 -3.43 -14.10
N TYR A 118 3.43 -2.92 -13.31
CA TYR A 118 3.40 -1.52 -12.88
C TYR A 118 4.67 -1.13 -12.13
N TYR A 119 5.14 -2.00 -11.24
CA TYR A 119 6.39 -1.78 -10.53
C TYR A 119 7.58 -1.65 -11.48
N ILE A 120 7.71 -2.55 -12.47
CA ILE A 120 8.83 -2.52 -13.42
C ILE A 120 8.77 -1.25 -14.28
N LEU A 121 7.59 -0.86 -14.74
CA LEU A 121 7.44 0.37 -15.53
C LEU A 121 7.75 1.62 -14.70
N GLU A 122 7.23 1.72 -13.49
CA GLU A 122 7.51 2.87 -12.62
C GLU A 122 8.99 2.96 -12.23
N GLU A 123 9.59 1.86 -11.77
CA GLU A 123 10.98 1.86 -11.28
C GLU A 123 11.99 2.08 -12.40
N PHE A 124 11.81 1.45 -13.56
CA PHE A 124 12.85 1.41 -14.60
C PHE A 124 12.54 2.27 -15.83
N GLU A 125 11.30 2.34 -16.29
CA GLU A 125 10.92 3.18 -17.41
C GLU A 125 10.73 4.64 -16.97
N ASN A 126 9.91 4.87 -15.92
CA ASN A 126 9.65 6.21 -15.37
C ASN A 126 10.75 6.67 -14.40
N LYS A 127 11.75 5.81 -14.09
CA LYS A 127 12.85 6.10 -13.17
C LYS A 127 12.37 6.57 -11.79
N ASN A 128 11.27 6.00 -11.33
CA ASN A 128 10.68 6.31 -10.04
C ASN A 128 11.18 5.34 -8.96
N THR A 129 12.22 5.71 -8.23
CA THR A 129 12.79 4.92 -7.13
C THR A 129 12.09 5.15 -5.78
N ASP A 130 11.12 6.07 -5.71
CA ASP A 130 10.48 6.53 -4.49
C ASP A 130 9.28 5.71 -4.05
N ILE A 131 8.88 4.69 -4.81
CA ILE A 131 7.87 3.71 -4.39
C ILE A 131 8.28 3.11 -3.04
N LYS A 132 7.34 3.02 -2.10
CA LYS A 132 7.55 2.42 -0.77
C LYS A 132 6.76 1.14 -0.59
N HIS A 133 5.50 1.13 -1.03
CA HIS A 133 4.62 -0.04 -0.93
C HIS A 133 3.85 -0.28 -2.23
N LEU A 134 3.50 -1.56 -2.42
CA LEU A 134 2.61 -2.02 -3.47
C LEU A 134 1.45 -2.76 -2.81
N ILE A 135 0.23 -2.49 -3.24
CA ILE A 135 -0.98 -2.97 -2.60
C ILE A 135 -1.88 -3.63 -3.63
N ILE A 136 -2.39 -4.82 -3.33
CA ILE A 136 -3.45 -5.47 -4.11
C ILE A 136 -4.70 -5.50 -3.24
N SER A 137 -5.84 -5.06 -3.78
CA SER A 137 -7.08 -4.97 -3.02
C SER A 137 -8.32 -5.23 -3.88
N ASP A 138 -9.40 -5.66 -3.23
CA ASP A 138 -10.76 -5.69 -3.77
C ASP A 138 -11.71 -4.73 -3.02
N GLY A 139 -11.14 -3.91 -2.14
CA GLY A 139 -11.85 -3.00 -1.25
C GLY A 139 -12.06 -3.57 0.15
N TYR A 140 -12.25 -4.88 0.31
CA TYR A 140 -12.32 -5.54 1.62
C TYR A 140 -10.98 -6.14 2.05
N GLN A 141 -10.28 -6.80 1.14
CA GLN A 141 -9.02 -7.48 1.41
C GLN A 141 -7.86 -6.65 0.87
N TYR A 142 -6.81 -6.54 1.68
CA TYR A 142 -5.59 -5.83 1.31
C TYR A 142 -4.37 -6.72 1.52
N PHE A 143 -3.60 -6.86 0.46
CA PHE A 143 -2.29 -7.50 0.44
C PHE A 143 -1.25 -6.40 0.21
N ILE A 144 -0.48 -6.10 1.24
CA ILE A 144 0.46 -4.96 1.25
C ILE A 144 1.88 -5.50 1.23
N PHE A 145 2.62 -5.16 0.19
CA PHE A 145 4.00 -5.58 -0.04
C PHE A 145 4.93 -4.38 0.11
N GLU A 146 6.08 -4.60 0.75
CA GLU A 146 7.15 -3.61 0.75
C GLU A 146 7.90 -3.59 -0.59
N LYS A 147 8.26 -2.41 -1.08
CA LYS A 147 9.04 -2.24 -2.33
C LYS A 147 10.35 -3.02 -2.32
N GLY A 148 11.01 -3.11 -1.16
CA GLY A 148 12.25 -3.87 -1.03
C GLY A 148 12.12 -5.33 -1.44
N LEU A 149 10.97 -5.95 -1.17
CA LEU A 149 10.66 -7.31 -1.60
C LEU A 149 10.59 -7.42 -3.13
N PHE A 150 9.91 -6.47 -3.78
CA PHE A 150 9.83 -6.41 -5.24
C PHE A 150 11.19 -6.16 -5.89
N TRP A 151 11.99 -5.32 -5.28
CA TRP A 151 13.39 -5.12 -5.71
C TRP A 151 14.20 -6.42 -5.64
N ASP A 152 14.11 -7.16 -4.53
CA ASP A 152 14.87 -8.37 -4.33
C ASP A 152 14.49 -9.50 -5.31
N PHE A 153 13.20 -9.66 -5.60
CA PHE A 153 12.72 -10.75 -6.44
C PHE A 153 12.63 -10.39 -7.92
N PHE A 154 12.37 -9.14 -8.26
CA PHE A 154 12.14 -8.69 -9.64
C PHE A 154 13.18 -7.68 -10.10
N GLY A 155 13.43 -6.62 -9.35
CA GLY A 155 14.27 -5.51 -9.76
C GLY A 155 15.77 -5.87 -9.93
N LYS A 156 16.30 -6.74 -9.08
CA LYS A 156 17.69 -7.22 -9.19
C LYS A 156 17.94 -8.13 -10.39
N ASP A 157 16.91 -8.77 -10.90
CA ASP A 157 17.02 -9.65 -12.06
C ASP A 157 17.01 -8.85 -13.36
N LYS A 158 18.19 -8.41 -13.78
CA LYS A 158 18.36 -7.58 -15.00
C LYS A 158 17.78 -8.24 -16.25
N LYS A 159 17.86 -9.58 -16.38
CA LYS A 159 17.31 -10.30 -17.53
C LYS A 159 15.78 -10.24 -17.52
N PHE A 160 15.19 -10.45 -16.36
CA PHE A 160 13.74 -10.33 -16.17
C PHE A 160 13.26 -8.91 -16.49
N VAL A 161 13.88 -7.90 -15.90
CA VAL A 161 13.55 -6.48 -16.17
C VAL A 161 13.64 -6.18 -17.66
N GLN A 162 14.75 -6.58 -18.33
CA GLN A 162 14.93 -6.37 -19.76
C GLN A 162 13.85 -7.08 -20.58
N SER A 163 13.47 -8.30 -20.22
CA SER A 163 12.40 -9.03 -20.94
C SER A 163 11.05 -8.33 -20.83
N VAL A 164 10.73 -7.73 -19.69
CA VAL A 164 9.50 -6.95 -19.53
C VAL A 164 9.56 -5.66 -20.34
N LEU A 165 10.64 -4.87 -20.20
CA LEU A 165 10.78 -3.56 -20.86
C LEU A 165 10.91 -3.64 -22.38
N SER A 166 11.51 -4.72 -22.92
CA SER A 166 11.63 -4.92 -24.36
C SER A 166 10.33 -5.42 -25.01
N SER A 167 9.35 -5.83 -24.21
CA SER A 167 8.06 -6.30 -24.70
C SER A 167 7.08 -5.13 -24.81
N GLU A 168 6.34 -5.08 -25.92
CA GLU A 168 5.30 -4.07 -26.08
C GLU A 168 4.15 -4.32 -25.08
N HIS A 169 3.72 -3.26 -24.40
CA HIS A 169 2.64 -3.28 -23.40
C HIS A 169 1.49 -2.31 -23.72
N THR A 170 1.38 -1.89 -24.99
CA THR A 170 0.44 -0.84 -25.44
C THR A 170 -1.02 -1.28 -25.47
N ASN A 171 -1.31 -2.59 -25.59
CA ASN A 171 -2.66 -3.12 -25.62
C ASN A 171 -2.82 -4.35 -24.72
N SER A 172 -4.07 -4.79 -24.53
CA SER A 172 -4.42 -5.90 -23.63
C SER A 172 -3.80 -7.24 -24.06
N GLU A 173 -3.70 -7.52 -25.36
CA GLU A 173 -3.14 -8.77 -25.89
C GLU A 173 -1.64 -8.86 -25.57
N LYS A 174 -0.90 -7.77 -25.83
CA LYS A 174 0.53 -7.69 -25.54
C LYS A 174 0.81 -7.78 -24.03
N ARG A 175 0.01 -7.12 -23.21
CA ARG A 175 0.10 -7.27 -21.75
C ARG A 175 -0.18 -8.69 -21.29
N ASN A 176 -1.19 -9.38 -21.85
CA ASN A 176 -1.47 -10.76 -21.53
C ASN A 176 -0.31 -11.71 -21.89
N TYR A 177 0.43 -11.42 -22.96
CA TYR A 177 1.67 -12.13 -23.27
C TYR A 177 2.71 -11.94 -22.15
N ILE A 178 2.97 -10.69 -21.74
CA ILE A 178 3.90 -10.39 -20.65
C ILE A 178 3.47 -11.11 -19.36
N TYR A 179 2.20 -11.05 -19.02
CA TYR A 179 1.67 -11.71 -17.81
C TYR A 179 1.89 -13.22 -17.86
N SER A 180 1.52 -13.87 -18.96
CA SER A 180 1.53 -15.33 -19.06
C SER A 180 2.92 -15.91 -19.32
N GLN A 181 3.74 -15.26 -20.12
CA GLN A 181 5.02 -15.82 -20.60
C GLN A 181 6.23 -15.32 -19.81
N ILE A 182 6.15 -14.11 -19.21
CA ILE A 182 7.29 -13.50 -18.55
C ILE A 182 7.08 -13.44 -17.03
N ILE A 183 5.98 -12.82 -16.57
CA ILE A 183 5.78 -12.54 -15.16
C ILE A 183 5.30 -13.79 -14.40
N LYS A 184 4.31 -14.50 -14.92
CA LYS A 184 3.75 -15.68 -14.24
C LYS A 184 4.80 -16.74 -13.88
N PRO A 185 5.70 -17.18 -14.78
CA PRO A 185 6.74 -18.15 -14.43
C PRO A 185 7.64 -17.65 -13.30
N LYS A 186 7.97 -16.36 -13.29
CA LYS A 186 8.77 -15.74 -12.24
C LYS A 186 8.04 -15.74 -10.90
N VAL A 187 6.78 -15.33 -10.88
CA VAL A 187 5.94 -15.32 -9.65
C VAL A 187 5.76 -16.74 -9.11
N GLU A 188 5.47 -17.71 -9.97
CA GLU A 188 5.34 -19.14 -9.58
C GLU A 188 6.59 -19.65 -8.86
N ALA A 189 7.77 -19.28 -9.34
CA ALA A 189 9.03 -19.70 -8.75
C ALA A 189 9.31 -19.11 -7.36
N ILE A 190 8.71 -17.96 -7.04
CA ILE A 190 9.03 -17.20 -5.80
C ILE A 190 7.84 -17.03 -4.84
N LYS A 191 6.60 -17.34 -5.25
CA LYS A 191 5.38 -17.06 -4.47
C LYS A 191 5.44 -17.55 -3.03
N ASN A 192 6.07 -18.69 -2.77
CA ASN A 192 6.23 -19.25 -1.44
C ASN A 192 7.29 -18.54 -0.57
N LYS A 193 8.08 -17.65 -1.16
CA LYS A 193 9.10 -16.84 -0.47
C LYS A 193 8.65 -15.41 -0.24
N MET A 194 7.58 -14.98 -0.92
CA MET A 194 7.06 -13.62 -0.77
C MET A 194 6.38 -13.44 0.59
N SER A 195 6.65 -12.33 1.24
CA SER A 195 6.00 -11.91 2.47
C SER A 195 5.12 -10.69 2.22
N PHE A 196 4.02 -10.59 2.96
CA PHE A 196 3.08 -9.47 2.84
C PHE A 196 2.30 -9.26 4.14
N THR A 197 1.80 -8.05 4.31
CA THR A 197 0.81 -7.75 5.34
C THR A 197 -0.58 -7.99 4.78
N TYR A 198 -1.39 -8.72 5.53
CA TYR A 198 -2.78 -9.00 5.16
C TYR A 198 -3.75 -8.40 6.15
N ILE A 199 -4.80 -7.76 5.64
CA ILE A 199 -5.96 -7.32 6.42
C ILE A 199 -7.24 -7.60 5.65
N ASP A 200 -8.26 -8.05 6.39
CA ASP A 200 -9.62 -8.25 5.88
C ASP A 200 -10.59 -7.35 6.67
N LEU A 201 -11.15 -6.37 5.99
CA LEU A 201 -12.07 -5.40 6.57
C LEU A 201 -13.44 -5.98 6.95
N HIS A 202 -13.83 -7.15 6.40
CA HIS A 202 -15.05 -7.84 6.83
C HIS A 202 -15.07 -8.06 8.35
N THR A 203 -13.90 -8.21 8.97
CA THR A 203 -13.77 -8.40 10.43
C THR A 203 -14.27 -7.21 11.24
N PHE A 204 -14.50 -6.06 10.63
CA PHE A 204 -14.99 -4.84 11.29
C PHE A 204 -16.48 -4.57 11.06
N ILE A 205 -17.12 -5.18 10.06
CA ILE A 205 -18.51 -4.89 9.68
C ILE A 205 -19.45 -4.98 10.90
N ASN A 206 -19.42 -6.11 11.62
CA ASN A 206 -20.34 -6.35 12.74
C ASN A 206 -20.05 -5.52 14.00
N ASN A 207 -18.89 -4.87 14.06
CA ASN A 207 -18.44 -4.16 15.25
C ASN A 207 -18.15 -2.68 14.99
N ILE A 208 -18.44 -2.19 13.80
CA ILE A 208 -18.09 -0.81 13.41
C ILE A 208 -18.80 0.24 14.26
N ASP A 209 -20.00 -0.09 14.77
CA ASP A 209 -20.81 0.77 15.62
C ASP A 209 -20.51 0.61 17.12
N ASP A 210 -19.70 -0.36 17.51
CA ASP A 210 -19.30 -0.55 18.91
C ASP A 210 -18.27 0.53 19.31
N GLU A 211 -18.61 1.42 20.24
CA GLU A 211 -17.72 2.47 20.73
C GLU A 211 -16.41 1.90 21.30
N ARG A 212 -16.46 0.69 21.89
CA ARG A 212 -15.28 -0.01 22.39
C ARG A 212 -14.27 -0.37 21.31
N LEU A 213 -14.67 -0.29 20.02
CA LEU A 213 -13.78 -0.54 18.89
C LEU A 213 -12.59 0.43 18.89
N LEU A 214 -12.81 1.71 19.23
CA LEU A 214 -11.77 2.75 19.26
C LEU A 214 -10.64 2.43 20.25
N ALA A 215 -10.96 1.71 21.33
CA ALA A 215 -9.96 1.28 22.30
C ALA A 215 -9.16 0.04 21.85
N LYS A 216 -9.68 -0.74 20.89
CA LYS A 216 -9.07 -2.02 20.48
C LYS A 216 -7.75 -1.78 19.71
N ALA A 217 -6.70 -2.48 20.14
CA ALA A 217 -5.38 -2.41 19.50
C ALA A 217 -5.43 -2.76 17.99
N LYS A 218 -6.31 -3.71 17.60
CA LYS A 218 -6.50 -4.10 16.18
C LYS A 218 -7.01 -2.93 15.33
N PHE A 219 -7.92 -2.10 15.87
CA PHE A 219 -8.46 -0.95 15.14
C PHE A 219 -7.43 0.18 15.03
N LYS A 220 -6.70 0.46 16.11
CA LYS A 220 -5.57 1.42 16.08
C LYS A 220 -4.47 0.98 15.13
N ALA A 221 -4.19 -0.32 15.05
CA ALA A 221 -3.25 -0.86 14.08
C ALA A 221 -3.75 -0.73 12.63
N LEU A 222 -5.07 -0.87 12.38
CA LEU A 222 -5.65 -0.63 11.07
C LEU A 222 -5.47 0.83 10.63
N TYR A 223 -5.79 1.79 11.49
CA TYR A 223 -5.56 3.21 11.25
C TYR A 223 -4.11 3.48 10.87
N LYS A 224 -3.17 2.99 11.68
CA LYS A 224 -1.73 3.19 11.45
C LYS A 224 -1.22 2.50 10.19
N LEU A 225 -1.77 1.35 9.84
CA LEU A 225 -1.39 0.59 8.65
C LEU A 225 -1.58 1.42 7.36
N PHE A 226 -2.70 2.15 7.27
CA PHE A 226 -3.00 2.97 6.09
C PHE A 226 -2.44 4.40 6.17
N SER A 227 -1.79 4.77 7.26
CA SER A 227 -1.24 6.12 7.43
C SER A 227 -0.01 6.38 6.55
N PRO A 228 0.24 7.64 6.16
CA PRO A 228 1.46 8.03 5.46
C PRO A 228 2.73 7.64 6.22
N ILE A 229 2.73 7.70 7.55
CA ILE A 229 3.89 7.33 8.36
C ILE A 229 4.32 5.90 8.08
N HIS A 230 3.38 4.96 8.00
CA HIS A 230 3.70 3.56 7.70
C HIS A 230 3.94 3.34 6.21
N LEU A 231 3.00 3.74 5.35
CA LEU A 231 3.07 3.41 3.92
C LEU A 231 4.19 4.14 3.18
N LEU A 232 4.64 5.30 3.66
CA LEU A 232 5.79 6.00 3.09
C LEU A 232 7.09 5.74 3.85
N LYS A 233 7.04 4.92 4.91
CA LYS A 233 8.21 4.66 5.79
C LYS A 233 8.83 5.96 6.28
N LEU A 234 7.98 6.93 6.63
CA LEU A 234 8.46 8.20 7.17
C LEU A 234 9.20 7.95 8.49
N PRO A 235 10.30 8.69 8.73
CA PRO A 235 10.98 8.59 10.01
C PRO A 235 10.00 8.99 11.11
N PHE A 236 9.72 8.06 11.98
CA PHE A 236 8.90 8.29 13.16
C PHE A 236 9.83 8.30 14.36
N SER A 237 10.24 9.48 14.78
CA SER A 237 11.13 9.64 15.91
C SER A 237 10.38 10.21 17.11
N GLU A 238 9.99 9.34 18.04
CA GLU A 238 10.08 9.65 19.46
C GLU A 238 11.35 9.01 20.07
N ASP A 239 12.33 8.76 19.28
CA ASP A 239 13.63 8.49 19.86
C ASP A 239 14.13 9.82 20.40
N HIS A 240 14.15 9.95 21.73
CA HIS A 240 14.77 11.08 22.44
C HIS A 240 16.24 11.27 22.05
N ASN A 241 16.78 10.36 21.24
CA ASN A 241 18.11 10.37 20.68
C ASN A 241 18.17 10.87 19.22
N THR A 242 17.07 11.12 18.54
CA THR A 242 17.13 11.78 17.24
C THR A 242 17.24 13.28 17.43
N LEU A 243 18.39 13.79 17.05
CA LEU A 243 18.67 15.21 16.83
C LEU A 243 17.64 15.76 15.84
N ASN A 244 16.51 16.28 16.34
CA ASN A 244 15.55 16.95 15.48
C ASN A 244 16.11 18.32 15.05
N LYS A 245 15.56 18.88 13.97
CA LYS A 245 16.03 20.17 13.42
C LYS A 245 16.07 21.28 14.50
N LYS A 246 15.10 21.29 15.42
CA LYS A 246 15.03 22.26 16.50
C LYS A 246 16.18 22.10 17.50
N PHE A 247 16.48 20.86 17.90
CA PHE A 247 17.65 20.57 18.75
C PHE A 247 18.95 20.95 18.07
N TYR A 248 19.05 20.70 16.73
CA TYR A 248 20.25 21.08 15.97
C TYR A 248 20.41 22.60 15.91
N THR A 249 19.35 23.35 15.70
CA THR A 249 19.35 24.82 15.73
C THR A 249 19.73 25.34 17.12
N GLU A 250 19.15 24.78 18.20
CA GLU A 250 19.50 25.14 19.56
C GLU A 250 20.99 24.80 19.88
N LEU A 251 21.48 23.68 19.39
CA LEU A 251 22.89 23.32 19.56
C LEU A 251 23.83 24.29 18.83
N LEU A 252 23.52 24.66 17.58
CA LEU A 252 24.28 25.66 16.82
C LEU A 252 24.29 27.02 17.52
N TYR A 253 23.13 27.46 18.05
CA TYR A 253 23.04 28.67 18.83
C TYR A 253 23.91 28.65 20.10
N ILE A 254 23.88 27.55 20.86
CA ILE A 254 24.73 27.36 22.04
C ILE A 254 26.22 27.38 21.69
N MET A 255 26.56 26.83 20.52
CA MET A 255 27.95 26.79 20.02
C MET A 255 28.40 28.12 19.38
N GLY A 256 27.51 29.11 19.25
CA GLY A 256 27.83 30.41 18.64
C GLY A 256 28.07 30.30 17.12
N LEU A 257 27.46 29.34 16.46
CA LEU A 257 27.63 29.06 15.02
C LEU A 257 26.46 29.58 14.17
N GLU A 258 25.51 30.30 14.74
CA GLU A 258 24.45 31.10 14.08
C GLU A 258 24.61 32.58 14.40
#